data_9b44e520bc1eba895fd8d51dd687d9d9
#
_entry.id   9b44e520bc1eba895fd8d51dd687d9d9
#
_cell.length_a   1.000
_cell.length_b   1.000
_cell.length_c   1.000
_cell.angle_alpha   90.00
_cell.angle_beta   90.00
_cell.angle_gamma   90.00
#
_symmetry.space_group_name_H-M   'P 1'
#
loop_
_entity.id
_entity.type
_entity.pdbx_description
1 polymer ?
#
loop_
_entity_poly.entity_id
_entity_poly.type
_entity_poly.pdbx_seq_one_letter_code
_entity_poly.pdbx_strand_id
1 'polypeptide(L)'
;MASQSSSKSSSTGTVILVVLGLLALGAAGGSFGDADTTTGADTTSDDDFSFEPDGGTTTGGLPACDDVVVAPAPGGGTVEVPAESTVFSSVTADCRVGEGSSEEAIAAVQEALSSCNGRPVSVDGDYGPETRGAVTDVQATNGLVADGTYGPATRQVMQWPGTAPSGEPTCRQSG
;
A
#
# COMPACT_ATOMS: atom_id res chain seq x y z
N MET A 1 15.53 40.44 31.59
CA MET A 1 16.84 39.80 31.52
C MET A 1 16.69 38.35 31.95
N ALA A 2 16.71 37.44 31.04
CA ALA A 2 17.15 36.04 31.18
C ALA A 2 16.90 35.33 29.84
N SER A 3 17.97 35.18 29.08
CA SER A 3 18.06 34.33 27.91
C SER A 3 17.88 32.87 28.31
N GLN A 4 17.00 32.15 27.63
CA GLN A 4 16.95 30.69 27.67
C GLN A 4 17.33 30.14 26.29
N SER A 5 18.50 29.52 26.33
CA SER A 5 19.12 28.83 25.20
C SER A 5 18.34 27.59 24.83
N SER A 6 17.90 27.48 23.57
CA SER A 6 17.28 26.30 23.02
C SER A 6 18.36 25.35 22.53
N SER A 7 18.46 24.17 23.13
CA SER A 7 19.37 23.10 22.71
C SER A 7 18.80 22.36 21.52
N LYS A 8 19.51 22.46 20.40
CA LYS A 8 19.31 21.62 19.19
C LYS A 8 19.72 20.18 19.49
N SER A 9 18.79 19.26 19.45
CA SER A 9 19.10 17.84 19.36
C SER A 9 19.34 17.48 17.91
N SER A 10 20.58 17.18 17.58
CA SER A 10 20.98 16.69 16.26
C SER A 10 20.85 15.17 16.27
N SER A 11 19.84 14.63 15.60
CA SER A 11 19.73 13.20 15.34
C SER A 11 20.47 12.89 14.05
N THR A 12 21.62 12.25 14.18
CA THR A 12 22.44 11.78 13.07
C THR A 12 21.81 10.48 12.55
N GLY A 13 21.03 10.56 11.48
CA GLY A 13 20.51 9.39 10.77
C GLY A 13 21.64 8.67 10.04
N THR A 14 21.89 7.44 10.43
CA THR A 14 22.82 6.53 9.75
C THR A 14 22.20 6.05 8.45
N VAL A 15 22.70 6.50 7.32
CA VAL A 15 22.33 5.97 6.00
C VAL A 15 23.07 4.65 5.81
N ILE A 16 22.34 3.55 5.82
CA ILE A 16 22.87 2.23 5.45
C ILE A 16 22.75 2.08 3.93
N LEU A 17 23.87 2.17 3.27
CA LEU A 17 24.01 1.94 1.83
C LEU A 17 24.18 0.44 1.62
N VAL A 18 23.12 -0.25 1.17
CA VAL A 18 23.21 -1.66 0.78
C VAL A 18 23.60 -1.74 -0.70
N VAL A 19 24.81 -2.18 -0.93
CA VAL A 19 25.38 -2.42 -2.26
C VAL A 19 24.80 -3.72 -2.83
N LEU A 20 24.17 -3.62 -4.00
CA LEU A 20 23.74 -4.78 -4.80
C LEU A 20 24.95 -5.61 -5.23
N GLY A 21 24.99 -6.87 -4.83
CA GLY A 21 25.83 -7.90 -5.41
C GLY A 21 25.07 -8.68 -6.47
N LEU A 22 25.48 -8.49 -7.72
CA LEU A 22 25.04 -9.27 -8.89
C LEU A 22 25.78 -10.60 -8.90
N LEU A 23 25.08 -11.74 -8.92
CA LEU A 23 25.66 -13.02 -9.33
C LEU A 23 24.69 -13.75 -10.26
N ALA A 24 25.13 -13.83 -11.51
CA ALA A 24 24.53 -14.63 -12.55
C ALA A 24 25.10 -16.07 -12.52
N LEU A 25 24.41 -16.96 -13.21
CA LEU A 25 24.82 -18.22 -13.82
C LEU A 25 24.27 -19.52 -13.19
N GLY A 26 23.59 -20.25 -14.07
CA GLY A 26 23.47 -21.70 -13.98
C GLY A 26 22.29 -22.27 -14.78
N ALA A 27 22.50 -22.48 -16.10
CA ALA A 27 21.63 -23.28 -16.94
C ALA A 27 21.97 -24.77 -16.83
N ALA A 28 20.94 -25.64 -16.84
CA ALA A 28 20.92 -27.04 -17.32
C ALA A 28 19.51 -27.56 -17.02
N GLY A 29 18.65 -28.00 -17.93
CA GLY A 29 18.90 -28.99 -18.98
C GLY A 29 18.43 -30.36 -18.47
N GLY A 30 17.23 -30.84 -18.85
CA GLY A 30 16.78 -32.19 -18.51
C GLY A 30 15.38 -32.49 -19.07
N SER A 31 15.38 -33.06 -20.24
CA SER A 31 14.25 -33.66 -20.98
C SER A 31 13.86 -35.04 -20.41
N PHE A 32 12.75 -35.57 -21.00
CA PHE A 32 12.21 -36.94 -21.06
C PHE A 32 11.21 -37.25 -19.94
N GLY A 33 10.08 -37.72 -20.23
CA GLY A 33 9.44 -38.59 -21.24
C GLY A 33 8.42 -39.39 -20.48
N ASP A 34 7.45 -39.75 -20.85
CA ASP A 34 6.74 -40.66 -21.70
C ASP A 34 5.29 -40.84 -21.22
N ALA A 35 4.44 -41.04 -22.19
CA ALA A 35 3.06 -41.39 -22.08
C ALA A 35 2.87 -42.76 -21.39
N ASP A 36 1.86 -42.88 -20.56
CA ASP A 36 1.15 -44.14 -20.45
C ASP A 36 -0.37 -43.88 -20.29
N THR A 37 -1.07 -44.45 -21.23
CA THR A 37 -2.51 -44.52 -21.34
C THR A 37 -2.98 -45.72 -20.52
N THR A 38 -3.77 -45.48 -19.47
CA THR A 38 -4.56 -46.59 -18.93
C THR A 38 -5.96 -46.10 -18.55
N THR A 39 -6.89 -46.55 -19.36
CA THR A 39 -8.34 -46.55 -19.15
C THR A 39 -8.69 -47.31 -17.86
N GLY A 40 -9.39 -46.67 -16.97
CA GLY A 40 -9.96 -47.29 -15.78
C GLY A 40 -11.14 -46.46 -15.28
N ALA A 41 -12.33 -46.83 -15.77
CA ALA A 41 -13.56 -46.40 -15.14
C ALA A 41 -13.70 -47.12 -13.81
N ASP A 42 -13.86 -46.41 -12.73
CA ASP A 42 -14.64 -46.89 -11.60
C ASP A 42 -15.24 -45.72 -10.80
N THR A 43 -16.42 -45.98 -10.40
CA THR A 43 -17.53 -45.24 -9.87
C THR A 43 -17.28 -44.75 -8.43
N THR A 44 -17.93 -43.62 -8.13
CA THR A 44 -18.50 -43.20 -6.83
C THR A 44 -17.57 -43.05 -5.67
N SER A 45 -17.26 -41.82 -5.41
CA SER A 45 -17.27 -41.27 -4.04
C SER A 45 -17.71 -39.81 -4.14
N ASP A 46 -18.92 -39.56 -3.72
CA ASP A 46 -19.44 -38.25 -3.40
C ASP A 46 -18.63 -37.71 -2.21
N ASP A 47 -17.43 -37.23 -2.46
CA ASP A 47 -16.79 -36.26 -1.60
C ASP A 47 -17.33 -34.90 -2.02
N ASP A 48 -18.45 -34.57 -1.39
CA ASP A 48 -18.97 -33.22 -1.30
C ASP A 48 -17.85 -32.31 -0.74
N PHE A 49 -16.95 -31.90 -1.61
CA PHE A 49 -16.05 -30.79 -1.35
C PHE A 49 -16.91 -29.55 -1.43
N SER A 50 -17.67 -29.34 -0.37
CA SER A 50 -18.27 -28.05 -0.08
C SER A 50 -17.12 -27.06 -0.01
N PHE A 51 -16.82 -26.44 -1.15
CA PHE A 51 -16.09 -25.18 -1.19
C PHE A 51 -16.99 -24.17 -0.51
N GLU A 52 -16.87 -24.10 0.81
CA GLU A 52 -17.31 -22.93 1.53
C GLU A 52 -16.51 -21.78 0.95
N PRO A 53 -17.12 -20.81 0.28
CA PRO A 53 -16.43 -19.60 -0.03
C PRO A 53 -16.21 -18.91 1.32
N ASP A 54 -15.05 -19.19 1.95
CA ASP A 54 -14.49 -18.25 2.88
C ASP A 54 -14.61 -16.91 2.19
N GLY A 55 -15.37 -15.99 2.78
CA GLY A 55 -15.72 -14.69 2.20
C GLY A 55 -14.52 -13.76 1.96
N GLY A 56 -13.38 -14.34 1.58
CA GLY A 56 -12.26 -13.68 0.97
C GLY A 56 -12.52 -13.59 -0.53
N THR A 57 -13.21 -12.55 -0.97
CA THR A 57 -13.22 -12.15 -2.36
C THR A 57 -11.78 -11.92 -2.80
N THR A 58 -11.15 -12.96 -3.31
CA THR A 58 -9.92 -12.86 -4.11
C THR A 58 -10.29 -12.27 -5.47
N THR A 59 -10.75 -11.07 -5.49
CA THR A 59 -10.53 -10.16 -6.60
C THR A 59 -9.03 -10.03 -6.64
N GLY A 60 -8.29 -10.57 -7.62
CA GLY A 60 -6.83 -10.58 -7.75
C GLY A 60 -6.17 -9.39 -7.07
N GLY A 61 -6.24 -9.38 -5.76
CA GLY A 61 -6.36 -8.18 -4.99
C GLY A 61 -5.02 -7.88 -4.40
N LEU A 62 -4.63 -6.63 -4.56
CA LEU A 62 -3.55 -6.03 -3.80
C LEU A 62 -3.71 -6.38 -2.32
N PRO A 63 -2.62 -6.62 -1.61
CA PRO A 63 -2.64 -6.82 -0.16
C PRO A 63 -3.23 -5.61 0.56
N ALA A 64 -3.68 -5.79 1.77
CA ALA A 64 -4.07 -4.68 2.62
C ALA A 64 -2.81 -3.91 3.05
N CYS A 65 -2.89 -2.57 3.10
CA CYS A 65 -1.82 -1.77 3.68
C CYS A 65 -1.81 -1.96 5.20
N ASP A 66 -0.65 -2.23 5.75
CA ASP A 66 -0.43 -2.47 7.18
C ASP A 66 0.57 -1.49 7.83
N ASP A 67 1.13 -0.58 7.05
CA ASP A 67 2.14 0.37 7.48
C ASP A 67 2.00 1.72 6.75
N VAL A 68 2.81 2.69 7.15
CA VAL A 68 2.96 3.99 6.50
C VAL A 68 4.43 4.25 6.24
N VAL A 69 4.76 4.68 5.03
CA VAL A 69 6.16 4.94 4.66
C VAL A 69 6.36 6.35 4.15
N VAL A 70 7.56 6.85 4.38
CA VAL A 70 8.02 8.10 3.79
C VAL A 70 8.61 7.81 2.41
N ALA A 71 7.91 8.25 1.36
CA ALA A 71 8.31 8.09 -0.03
C ALA A 71 8.82 9.40 -0.64
N PRO A 72 9.72 9.35 -1.62
CA PRO A 72 10.11 10.55 -2.36
C PRO A 72 8.95 11.09 -3.19
N ALA A 73 8.78 12.40 -3.20
CA ALA A 73 7.78 13.07 -4.01
C ALA A 73 8.36 13.58 -5.33
N PRO A 74 7.58 13.61 -6.42
CA PRO A 74 8.00 14.22 -7.68
C PRO A 74 8.46 15.68 -7.49
N GLY A 75 9.63 16.00 -8.03
CA GLY A 75 10.24 17.33 -7.86
C GLY A 75 10.97 17.52 -6.52
N GLY A 76 11.22 16.46 -5.79
CA GLY A 76 11.96 16.44 -4.53
C GLY A 76 11.08 16.64 -3.30
N GLY A 77 11.64 16.41 -2.11
CA GLY A 77 10.88 16.33 -0.86
C GLY A 77 10.30 14.93 -0.63
N THR A 78 9.40 14.80 0.33
CA THR A 78 8.82 13.51 0.73
C THR A 78 7.32 13.60 0.96
N VAL A 79 6.66 12.45 0.92
CA VAL A 79 5.25 12.25 1.31
C VAL A 79 5.13 11.03 2.20
N GLU A 80 4.11 11.01 3.04
CA GLU A 80 3.73 9.85 3.85
C GLU A 80 2.57 9.15 3.18
N VAL A 81 2.75 7.88 2.82
CA VAL A 81 1.75 7.09 2.11
C VAL A 81 1.56 5.73 2.75
N PRO A 82 0.34 5.18 2.71
CA PRO A 82 0.10 3.80 3.11
C PRO A 82 0.94 2.81 2.31
N ALA A 83 1.40 1.79 2.98
CA ALA A 83 2.25 0.74 2.39
C ALA A 83 1.93 -0.63 2.99
N GLU A 84 2.43 -1.66 2.33
CA GLU A 84 2.48 -3.03 2.85
C GLU A 84 3.91 -3.38 3.22
N SER A 85 4.09 -3.88 4.43
CA SER A 85 5.37 -4.40 4.93
C SER A 85 5.46 -5.89 4.65
N THR A 86 6.29 -6.30 3.70
CA THR A 86 6.53 -7.72 3.47
C THR A 86 7.60 -8.26 4.41
N VAL A 87 7.48 -9.54 4.81
CA VAL A 87 8.43 -10.23 5.71
C VAL A 87 9.88 -10.27 5.19
N PHE A 88 10.14 -9.87 3.96
CA PHE A 88 11.48 -9.87 3.34
C PHE A 88 12.07 -8.46 3.20
N SER A 89 11.67 -7.51 4.03
CA SER A 89 12.20 -6.13 4.04
C SER A 89 11.94 -5.31 2.77
N SER A 90 11.02 -5.71 1.93
CA SER A 90 10.51 -4.85 0.87
C SER A 90 9.20 -4.21 1.34
N VAL A 91 9.15 -2.89 1.23
CA VAL A 91 7.95 -2.11 1.49
C VAL A 91 7.43 -1.62 0.16
N THR A 92 6.15 -1.81 -0.09
CA THR A 92 5.50 -1.34 -1.31
C THR A 92 4.26 -0.52 -0.99
N ALA A 93 4.08 0.58 -1.71
CA ALA A 93 2.87 1.37 -1.65
C ALA A 93 1.76 0.83 -2.61
N ASP A 94 2.02 -0.31 -3.28
CA ASP A 94 1.04 -0.97 -4.12
C ASP A 94 0.16 -1.92 -3.29
N CYS A 95 -0.58 -1.35 -2.38
CA CYS A 95 -1.54 -2.03 -1.50
C CYS A 95 -2.89 -1.31 -1.55
N ARG A 96 -3.90 -1.89 -0.91
CA ARG A 96 -5.24 -1.28 -0.76
C ARG A 96 -5.50 -0.89 0.69
N VAL A 97 -6.21 0.21 0.90
CA VAL A 97 -6.76 0.55 2.21
C VAL A 97 -8.27 0.37 2.21
N GLY A 98 -8.73 -0.34 3.21
CA GLY A 98 -10.13 -0.69 3.41
C GLY A 98 -10.25 -1.65 4.59
N GLU A 99 -11.23 -2.52 4.56
CA GLU A 99 -11.40 -3.54 5.58
C GLU A 99 -10.15 -4.44 5.66
N GLY A 100 -9.62 -4.63 6.85
CA GLY A 100 -8.43 -5.43 7.15
C GLY A 100 -7.09 -4.69 7.02
N SER A 101 -7.10 -3.38 6.76
CA SER A 101 -5.89 -2.54 6.83
C SER A 101 -5.60 -2.12 8.27
N SER A 102 -4.35 -1.73 8.56
CA SER A 102 -4.00 -1.19 9.87
C SER A 102 -4.66 0.16 10.14
N GLU A 103 -4.85 0.50 11.41
CA GLU A 103 -5.39 1.80 11.84
C GLU A 103 -4.50 2.95 11.33
N GLU A 104 -3.17 2.78 11.34
CA GLU A 104 -2.22 3.76 10.86
C GLU A 104 -2.36 4.01 9.36
N ALA A 105 -2.51 2.96 8.56
CA ALA A 105 -2.70 3.09 7.11
C ALA A 105 -4.02 3.78 6.78
N ILE A 106 -5.08 3.48 7.53
CA ILE A 106 -6.38 4.14 7.38
C ILE A 106 -6.28 5.62 7.78
N ALA A 107 -5.68 5.91 8.94
CA ALA A 107 -5.49 7.28 9.43
C ALA A 107 -4.69 8.14 8.45
N ALA A 108 -3.66 7.58 7.80
CA ALA A 108 -2.90 8.30 6.78
C ALA A 108 -3.76 8.70 5.57
N VAL A 109 -4.66 7.83 5.11
CA VAL A 109 -5.63 8.18 4.06
C VAL A 109 -6.59 9.27 4.53
N GLN A 110 -7.12 9.15 5.74
CA GLN A 110 -8.06 10.14 6.31
C GLN A 110 -7.39 11.51 6.47
N GLU A 111 -6.15 11.55 6.93
CA GLU A 111 -5.38 12.79 7.04
C GLU A 111 -5.13 13.41 5.65
N ALA A 112 -4.75 12.62 4.66
CA ALA A 112 -4.58 13.10 3.29
C ALA A 112 -5.89 13.64 2.71
N LEU A 113 -7.02 12.97 2.92
CA LEU A 113 -8.34 13.42 2.50
C LEU A 113 -8.70 14.78 3.12
N SER A 114 -8.53 14.91 4.44
CA SER A 114 -8.92 16.12 5.18
C SER A 114 -7.99 17.29 4.91
N SER A 115 -6.67 17.07 5.00
CA SER A 115 -5.67 18.16 4.93
C SER A 115 -5.32 18.56 3.51
N CYS A 116 -5.32 17.63 2.55
CA CYS A 116 -4.77 17.86 1.21
C CYS A 116 -5.77 17.70 0.06
N ASN A 117 -6.89 17.01 0.26
CA ASN A 117 -7.84 16.76 -0.83
C ASN A 117 -9.20 17.46 -0.64
N GLY A 118 -9.33 18.28 0.41
CA GLY A 118 -10.56 19.04 0.67
C GLY A 118 -11.80 18.17 0.92
N ARG A 119 -11.57 16.98 1.49
CA ARG A 119 -12.60 16.03 1.88
C ARG A 119 -12.53 15.82 3.40
N PRO A 120 -13.17 16.70 4.20
CA PRO A 120 -13.08 16.60 5.65
C PRO A 120 -13.71 15.28 6.13
N VAL A 121 -12.91 14.46 6.82
CA VAL A 121 -13.29 13.22 7.47
C VAL A 121 -12.62 13.15 8.84
N SER A 122 -13.20 12.35 9.74
CA SER A 122 -12.55 12.05 11.03
C SER A 122 -11.29 11.22 10.80
N VAL A 123 -10.20 11.55 11.50
CA VAL A 123 -8.95 10.75 11.50
C VAL A 123 -9.00 9.86 12.73
N ASP A 124 -9.67 8.73 12.61
CA ASP A 124 -9.96 7.79 13.70
C ASP A 124 -9.39 6.38 13.45
N GLY A 125 -8.80 6.15 12.26
CA GLY A 125 -8.28 4.84 11.90
C GLY A 125 -9.35 3.82 11.54
N ASP A 126 -10.63 4.24 11.38
CA ASP A 126 -11.71 3.36 10.95
C ASP A 126 -12.15 3.67 9.51
N TYR A 127 -12.12 2.65 8.65
CA TYR A 127 -12.55 2.79 7.26
C TYR A 127 -14.07 2.67 7.13
N GLY A 128 -14.78 3.61 7.76
CA GLY A 128 -16.23 3.68 7.78
C GLY A 128 -16.84 4.27 6.50
N PRO A 129 -18.18 4.45 6.49
CA PRO A 129 -18.90 5.03 5.35
C PRO A 129 -18.44 6.45 4.98
N GLU A 130 -18.01 7.24 5.97
CA GLU A 130 -17.49 8.60 5.76
C GLU A 130 -16.20 8.58 4.94
N THR A 131 -15.22 7.79 5.37
CA THR A 131 -13.93 7.62 4.67
C THR A 131 -14.14 7.06 3.27
N ARG A 132 -14.98 6.01 3.14
CA ARG A 132 -15.34 5.41 1.85
C ARG A 132 -15.98 6.43 0.91
N GLY A 133 -16.91 7.23 1.39
CA GLY A 133 -17.55 8.29 0.61
C GLY A 133 -16.57 9.34 0.12
N ALA A 134 -15.67 9.78 0.98
CA ALA A 134 -14.63 10.75 0.61
C ALA A 134 -13.65 10.19 -0.45
N VAL A 135 -13.27 8.92 -0.35
CA VAL A 135 -12.46 8.24 -1.38
C VAL A 135 -13.23 8.15 -2.69
N THR A 136 -14.51 7.77 -2.66
CA THR A 136 -15.39 7.74 -3.84
C THR A 136 -15.44 9.09 -4.54
N ASP A 137 -15.55 10.17 -3.78
CA ASP A 137 -15.57 11.55 -4.32
C ASP A 137 -14.25 11.93 -4.99
N VAL A 138 -13.10 11.56 -4.38
CA VAL A 138 -11.78 11.79 -4.99
C VAL A 138 -11.65 11.00 -6.29
N GLN A 139 -12.05 9.74 -6.30
CA GLN A 139 -12.02 8.89 -7.48
C GLN A 139 -12.89 9.47 -8.61
N ALA A 140 -14.14 9.82 -8.31
CA ALA A 140 -15.08 10.39 -9.28
C ALA A 140 -14.56 11.71 -9.86
N THR A 141 -14.02 12.60 -9.02
CA THR A 141 -13.48 13.90 -9.43
C THR A 141 -12.29 13.76 -10.38
N ASN A 142 -11.52 12.66 -10.24
CA ASN A 142 -10.33 12.38 -11.06
C ASN A 142 -10.58 11.37 -12.19
N GLY A 143 -11.83 11.00 -12.44
CA GLY A 143 -12.21 10.12 -13.56
C GLY A 143 -11.82 8.64 -13.35
N LEU A 144 -11.61 8.24 -12.11
CA LEU A 144 -11.41 6.84 -11.75
C LEU A 144 -12.74 6.11 -11.55
N VAL A 145 -12.68 4.79 -11.49
CA VAL A 145 -13.82 3.99 -11.00
C VAL A 145 -14.05 4.34 -9.53
N ALA A 146 -15.23 4.85 -9.22
CA ALA A 146 -15.58 5.36 -7.89
C ALA A 146 -16.14 4.21 -7.01
N ASP A 147 -15.27 3.26 -6.65
CA ASP A 147 -15.61 2.09 -5.83
C ASP A 147 -15.46 2.33 -4.33
N GLY A 148 -14.84 3.45 -3.96
CA GLY A 148 -14.59 3.82 -2.57
C GLY A 148 -13.52 2.96 -1.90
N THR A 149 -12.69 2.25 -2.67
CA THR A 149 -11.55 1.50 -2.14
C THR A 149 -10.26 2.23 -2.54
N TYR A 150 -9.45 2.57 -1.56
CA TYR A 150 -8.14 3.14 -1.85
C TYR A 150 -7.20 2.08 -2.43
N GLY A 151 -6.48 2.44 -3.47
CA GLY A 151 -5.47 1.62 -4.12
C GLY A 151 -4.47 2.47 -4.90
N PRO A 152 -3.55 1.87 -5.67
CA PRO A 152 -2.51 2.60 -6.39
C PRO A 152 -3.02 3.70 -7.32
N ALA A 153 -4.14 3.47 -8.01
CA ALA A 153 -4.74 4.48 -8.89
C ALA A 153 -5.25 5.69 -8.09
N THR A 154 -5.89 5.44 -6.94
CA THR A 154 -6.35 6.49 -6.03
C THR A 154 -5.17 7.24 -5.42
N ARG A 155 -4.11 6.52 -5.01
CA ARG A 155 -2.87 7.10 -4.48
C ARG A 155 -2.27 8.12 -5.44
N GLN A 156 -2.20 7.79 -6.72
CA GLN A 156 -1.59 8.65 -7.74
C GLN A 156 -2.32 9.96 -7.99
N VAL A 157 -3.63 10.00 -7.79
CA VAL A 157 -4.43 11.22 -7.99
C VAL A 157 -4.62 12.04 -6.72
N MET A 158 -4.41 11.44 -5.55
CA MET A 158 -4.45 12.14 -4.27
C MET A 158 -3.22 13.00 -4.04
N GLN A 159 -3.42 14.05 -3.24
CA GLN A 159 -2.33 14.79 -2.63
C GLN A 159 -2.12 14.29 -1.19
N TRP A 160 -0.87 14.21 -0.80
CA TRP A 160 -0.44 13.65 0.48
C TRP A 160 0.27 14.68 1.32
N PRO A 161 0.08 14.65 2.63
CA PRO A 161 0.93 15.41 3.54
C PRO A 161 2.39 15.02 3.34
N GLY A 162 3.27 16.01 3.36
CA GLY A 162 4.67 15.76 3.14
C GLY A 162 5.52 17.00 3.33
N THR A 163 6.76 16.95 2.88
CA THR A 163 7.69 18.05 2.96
C THR A 163 8.21 18.46 1.59
N ALA A 164 8.32 19.77 1.37
CA ALA A 164 9.01 20.32 0.22
C ALA A 164 10.53 20.08 0.32
N PRO A 165 11.30 20.26 -0.77
CA PRO A 165 12.77 20.25 -0.69
C PRO A 165 13.37 21.27 0.29
N SER A 166 12.63 22.34 0.59
CA SER A 166 12.99 23.35 1.61
C SER A 166 12.79 22.85 3.06
N GLY A 167 12.11 21.69 3.24
CA GLY A 167 11.72 21.16 4.54
C GLY A 167 10.40 21.70 5.08
N GLU A 168 9.67 22.51 4.31
CA GLU A 168 8.37 23.04 4.71
C GLU A 168 7.26 22.02 4.49
N PRO A 169 6.26 21.93 5.40
CA PRO A 169 5.11 21.06 5.22
C PRO A 169 4.26 21.51 4.02
N THR A 170 3.83 20.57 3.21
CA THR A 170 3.05 20.84 1.99
C THR A 170 2.27 19.61 1.56
N CYS A 171 1.25 19.81 0.72
CA CYS A 171 0.54 18.72 0.06
C CYS A 171 1.17 18.43 -1.30
N ARG A 172 1.44 17.16 -1.60
CA ARG A 172 2.14 16.73 -2.81
C ARG A 172 1.57 15.42 -3.34
N GLN A 173 1.75 15.17 -4.63
CA GLN A 173 1.47 13.85 -5.21
C GLN A 173 2.58 12.87 -4.83
N SER A 174 2.22 11.61 -4.64
CA SER A 174 3.17 10.51 -4.58
C SER A 174 3.63 10.14 -5.99
N GLY A 175 4.87 9.76 -6.14
CA GLY A 175 5.42 9.25 -7.40
C GLY A 175 4.94 7.83 -7.71
#